data_e9bdec8c4f0a063ebf6b871acbe2f7ff
#
_entry.id   e9bdec8c4f0a063ebf6b871acbe2f7ff
#
_cell.length_a   1.000
_cell.length_b   1.000
_cell.length_c   1.000
_cell.angle_alpha   90.00
_cell.angle_beta   90.00
_cell.angle_gamma   90.00
#
_symmetry.space_group_name_H-M   'P 1'
#
loop_
_entity.id
_entity.type
_entity.pdbx_description
1 polymer ?
#
loop_
_entity_poly.entity_id
_entity_poly.type
_entity_poly.pdbx_seq_one_letter_code
_entity_poly.pdbx_strand_id
1 'polypeptide(L)'
;SAASDVYKRQVLQSQLAYENGRYVIDFEDLEVKLKNPQTTLLILCNPQNPGGNVWSKEELARIGELAYKYGVVVISDEIHCELTDPGIDYVPFASVSEVCKKISVTCIAPTKTFNMAGLQTAAICVPDERLRHKVWRAINTDEVAEPNVFAVDAAIAAFTKGEEWLEQLRAYIYENKQITEKFIKDNIPGVSMVESHATYLCWLDVSDITDNSTRLAAYIRKNTGLFLSAGEGFGGDGKHFLRLNVACPKTTLMDGLERLRNGILSFDR
;
A
#
# COMPACT_ATOMS: atom_id res chain seq x y z
N SER A 1 -1.36 13.48 6.85
CA SER A 1 -2.09 13.76 5.59
C SER A 1 -2.87 15.06 5.72
N ALA A 2 -3.21 15.71 4.58
CA ALA A 2 -3.97 16.97 4.59
C ALA A 2 -5.29 16.86 5.37
N ALA A 3 -5.95 15.70 5.34
CA ALA A 3 -7.19 15.46 6.09
C ALA A 3 -6.99 15.51 7.62
N SER A 4 -5.85 15.05 8.14
CA SER A 4 -5.57 15.10 9.57
C SER A 4 -5.42 16.55 10.07
N ASP A 5 -4.88 17.44 9.25
CA ASP A 5 -4.68 18.85 9.59
C ASP A 5 -6.00 19.62 9.61
N VAL A 6 -6.91 19.35 8.68
CA VAL A 6 -8.24 19.98 8.62
C VAL A 6 -9.03 19.76 9.91
N TYR A 7 -8.99 18.53 10.44
CA TYR A 7 -9.69 18.18 11.69
C TYR A 7 -8.82 18.36 12.95
N LYS A 8 -7.66 19.03 12.85
CA LYS A 8 -6.69 19.20 13.93
C LYS A 8 -6.27 17.87 14.58
N ARG A 9 -6.13 16.81 13.74
CA ARG A 9 -5.63 15.51 14.15
C ARG A 9 -4.15 15.40 13.82
N GLN A 10 -3.38 14.86 14.73
CA GLN A 10 -1.96 14.60 14.51
C GLN A 10 -1.75 13.14 14.14
N VAL A 11 -0.78 12.90 13.25
CA VAL A 11 -0.34 11.54 12.90
C VAL A 11 0.81 11.16 13.82
N LEU A 12 0.60 10.09 14.59
CA LEU A 12 1.64 9.43 15.36
C LEU A 12 2.09 8.21 14.57
N GLN A 13 3.28 8.29 13.97
CA GLN A 13 3.78 7.22 13.13
C GLN A 13 4.39 6.09 13.99
N SER A 14 3.98 4.84 13.72
CA SER A 14 4.72 3.65 14.10
C SER A 14 5.46 3.16 12.88
N GLN A 15 6.78 3.30 12.89
CA GLN A 15 7.62 2.98 11.74
C GLN A 15 7.83 1.48 11.65
N LEU A 16 7.75 0.96 10.42
CA LEU A 16 8.18 -0.40 10.15
C LEU A 16 9.71 -0.47 10.20
N ALA A 17 10.25 -1.52 10.80
CA ALA A 17 11.69 -1.77 10.76
C ALA A 17 12.06 -2.37 9.39
N TYR A 18 13.15 -1.86 8.79
CA TYR A 18 13.68 -2.39 7.54
C TYR A 18 14.83 -3.34 7.85
N GLU A 19 14.62 -4.62 7.60
CA GLU A 19 15.55 -5.69 7.98
C GLU A 19 15.72 -6.69 6.83
N ASN A 20 16.95 -6.92 6.41
CA ASN A 20 17.29 -7.93 5.39
C ASN A 20 16.47 -7.80 4.09
N GLY A 21 16.22 -6.56 3.63
CA GLY A 21 15.51 -6.30 2.38
C GLY A 21 13.98 -6.36 2.50
N ARG A 22 13.41 -6.41 3.70
CA ARG A 22 11.96 -6.41 3.93
C ARG A 22 11.56 -5.53 5.10
N TYR A 23 10.29 -5.14 5.13
CA TYR A 23 9.72 -4.44 6.27
C TYR A 23 9.06 -5.41 7.25
N VAL A 24 9.24 -5.15 8.54
CA VAL A 24 8.60 -5.87 9.65
C VAL A 24 7.96 -4.88 10.62
N ILE A 25 6.94 -5.34 11.36
CA ILE A 25 6.27 -4.50 12.36
C ILE A 25 7.12 -4.46 13.63
N ASP A 26 7.50 -3.25 14.05
CA ASP A 26 8.02 -3.01 15.39
C ASP A 26 6.86 -2.97 16.39
N PHE A 27 6.57 -4.10 17.00
CA PHE A 27 5.47 -4.22 17.95
C PHE A 27 5.72 -3.50 19.28
N GLU A 28 6.95 -3.23 19.64
CA GLU A 28 7.26 -2.45 20.86
C GLU A 28 6.93 -0.98 20.62
N ASP A 29 7.38 -0.42 19.49
CA ASP A 29 7.02 0.94 19.11
C ASP A 29 5.51 1.07 18.88
N LEU A 30 4.86 0.12 18.20
CA LEU A 30 3.42 0.12 17.99
C LEU A 30 2.65 0.15 19.33
N GLU A 31 3.02 -0.68 20.30
CA GLU A 31 2.38 -0.69 21.62
C GLU A 31 2.55 0.64 22.35
N VAL A 32 3.73 1.24 22.31
CA VAL A 32 3.99 2.57 22.89
C VAL A 32 3.08 3.63 22.26
N LYS A 33 2.89 3.61 20.94
CA LYS A 33 2.02 4.56 20.23
C LYS A 33 0.54 4.33 20.57
N LEU A 34 0.09 3.08 20.61
CA LEU A 34 -1.29 2.74 20.96
C LEU A 34 -1.63 3.06 22.42
N LYS A 35 -0.67 2.94 23.34
CA LYS A 35 -0.82 3.28 24.76
C LYS A 35 -1.04 4.77 25.01
N ASN A 36 -0.66 5.65 24.08
CA ASN A 36 -0.90 7.09 24.22
C ASN A 36 -2.41 7.36 24.31
N PRO A 37 -2.91 8.01 25.38
CA PRO A 37 -4.35 8.21 25.60
C PRO A 37 -5.04 9.08 24.53
N GLN A 38 -4.26 9.79 23.71
CA GLN A 38 -4.78 10.56 22.57
C GLN A 38 -4.88 9.73 21.28
N THR A 39 -4.31 8.52 21.25
CA THR A 39 -4.44 7.62 20.10
C THR A 39 -5.79 6.92 20.15
N THR A 40 -6.64 7.23 19.19
CA THR A 40 -8.00 6.68 19.10
C THR A 40 -8.24 5.88 17.83
N LEU A 41 -7.32 5.97 16.87
CA LEU A 41 -7.44 5.38 15.54
C LEU A 41 -6.07 4.91 15.05
N LEU A 42 -6.03 3.69 14.52
CA LEU A 42 -4.91 3.13 13.76
C LEU A 42 -5.34 2.97 12.30
N ILE A 43 -4.51 3.45 11.37
CA ILE A 43 -4.66 3.16 9.94
C ILE A 43 -3.65 2.07 9.60
N LEU A 44 -4.14 0.91 9.20
CA LEU A 44 -3.37 -0.26 8.81
C LEU A 44 -3.54 -0.51 7.32
N CYS A 45 -2.46 -0.50 6.53
CA CYS A 45 -2.49 -0.94 5.15
C CYS A 45 -2.23 -2.45 5.07
N ASN A 46 -3.17 -3.21 4.48
CA ASN A 46 -3.08 -4.66 4.31
C ASN A 46 -3.69 -5.08 2.96
N PRO A 47 -2.90 -5.39 1.93
CA PRO A 47 -1.43 -5.31 1.83
C PRO A 47 -0.87 -3.88 1.94
N GLN A 48 0.39 -3.80 2.41
CA GLN A 48 1.04 -2.53 2.67
C GLN A 48 1.62 -1.91 1.38
N ASN A 49 1.33 -0.64 1.16
CA ASN A 49 1.91 0.19 0.11
C ASN A 49 2.81 1.27 0.77
N PRO A 50 4.09 1.38 0.41
CA PRO A 50 4.71 0.91 -0.85
C PRO A 50 5.47 -0.42 -0.80
N GLY A 51 5.73 -1.00 0.37
CA GLY A 51 6.60 -2.16 0.53
C GLY A 51 6.03 -3.47 -0.04
N GLY A 52 4.69 -3.57 -0.20
CA GLY A 52 4.06 -4.78 -0.71
C GLY A 52 3.96 -5.93 0.30
N ASN A 53 4.09 -5.63 1.59
CA ASN A 53 3.93 -6.64 2.65
C ASN A 53 2.49 -7.14 2.72
N VAL A 54 2.35 -8.45 2.89
CA VAL A 54 1.11 -9.13 3.27
C VAL A 54 1.30 -9.62 4.70
N TRP A 55 0.52 -9.09 5.64
CA TRP A 55 0.67 -9.43 7.05
C TRP A 55 0.10 -10.80 7.35
N SER A 56 0.80 -11.59 8.15
CA SER A 56 0.33 -12.89 8.60
C SER A 56 -0.87 -12.78 9.53
N LYS A 57 -1.61 -13.87 9.68
CA LYS A 57 -2.73 -13.94 10.61
C LYS A 57 -2.31 -13.64 12.05
N GLU A 58 -1.12 -14.09 12.44
CA GLU A 58 -0.53 -13.91 13.76
C GLU A 58 -0.17 -12.42 14.01
N GLU A 59 0.43 -11.75 13.03
CA GLU A 59 0.73 -10.32 13.11
C GLU A 59 -0.56 -9.50 13.20
N LEU A 60 -1.54 -9.79 12.36
CA LEU A 60 -2.84 -9.12 12.39
C LEU A 60 -3.58 -9.35 13.71
N ALA A 61 -3.54 -10.57 14.26
CA ALA A 61 -4.12 -10.88 15.58
C ALA A 61 -3.48 -10.04 16.67
N ARG A 62 -2.13 -9.96 16.69
CA ARG A 62 -1.39 -9.17 17.68
C ARG A 62 -1.70 -7.68 17.57
N ILE A 63 -1.79 -7.12 16.35
CA ILE A 63 -2.26 -5.73 16.13
C ILE A 63 -3.65 -5.55 16.73
N GLY A 64 -4.58 -6.46 16.46
CA GLY A 64 -5.95 -6.41 16.95
C GLY A 64 -6.04 -6.44 18.48
N GLU A 65 -5.30 -7.32 19.12
CA GLU A 65 -5.22 -7.44 20.59
C GLU A 65 -4.68 -6.15 21.24
N LEU A 66 -3.60 -5.59 20.70
CA LEU A 66 -3.02 -4.35 21.17
C LEU A 66 -3.98 -3.17 20.98
N ALA A 67 -4.57 -3.02 19.80
CA ALA A 67 -5.52 -1.96 19.53
C ALA A 67 -6.76 -2.05 20.44
N TYR A 68 -7.30 -3.26 20.64
CA TYR A 68 -8.43 -3.49 21.54
C TYR A 68 -8.10 -3.19 23.00
N LYS A 69 -6.91 -3.63 23.47
CA LYS A 69 -6.39 -3.36 24.83
C LYS A 69 -6.39 -1.86 25.16
N TYR A 70 -6.06 -1.02 24.19
CA TYR A 70 -5.96 0.43 24.40
C TYR A 70 -7.16 1.21 23.85
N GLY A 71 -8.26 0.54 23.42
CA GLY A 71 -9.49 1.17 22.96
C GLY A 71 -9.37 1.89 21.61
N VAL A 72 -8.42 1.47 20.78
CA VAL A 72 -8.14 2.04 19.46
C VAL A 72 -8.94 1.33 18.37
N VAL A 73 -9.61 2.09 17.51
CA VAL A 73 -10.30 1.57 16.31
C VAL A 73 -9.26 1.38 15.19
N VAL A 74 -9.40 0.30 14.40
CA VAL A 74 -8.52 0.01 13.27
C VAL A 74 -9.26 0.27 11.96
N ILE A 75 -8.79 1.23 11.16
CA ILE A 75 -9.13 1.33 9.74
C ILE A 75 -8.16 0.44 8.99
N SER A 76 -8.66 -0.66 8.44
CA SER A 76 -7.88 -1.55 7.57
C SER A 76 -8.09 -1.13 6.12
N ASP A 77 -7.06 -0.52 5.53
CA ASP A 77 -7.03 -0.20 4.10
C ASP A 77 -6.61 -1.44 3.32
N GLU A 78 -7.62 -2.10 2.75
CA GLU A 78 -7.48 -3.36 2.02
C GLU A 78 -7.68 -3.19 0.51
N ILE A 79 -7.45 -1.98 0.00
CA ILE A 79 -7.66 -1.65 -1.43
C ILE A 79 -6.80 -2.48 -2.39
N HIS A 80 -5.72 -3.08 -1.91
CA HIS A 80 -4.82 -3.95 -2.68
C HIS A 80 -5.02 -5.45 -2.41
N CYS A 81 -6.05 -5.86 -1.65
CA CYS A 81 -6.22 -7.24 -1.18
C CYS A 81 -6.26 -8.30 -2.28
N GLU A 82 -6.81 -7.97 -3.43
CA GLU A 82 -6.90 -8.87 -4.60
C GLU A 82 -5.58 -8.98 -5.39
N LEU A 83 -4.59 -8.11 -5.11
CA LEU A 83 -3.35 -7.99 -5.88
C LEU A 83 -2.15 -8.62 -5.15
N THR A 84 -2.36 -9.80 -4.55
CA THR A 84 -1.28 -10.62 -4.01
C THR A 84 -0.58 -11.42 -5.10
N ASP A 85 0.69 -11.74 -4.90
CA ASP A 85 1.44 -12.60 -5.82
C ASP A 85 0.83 -14.03 -5.83
N PRO A 86 0.93 -14.79 -6.92
CA PRO A 86 0.41 -16.14 -6.98
C PRO A 86 0.93 -17.03 -5.85
N GLY A 87 0.03 -17.74 -5.16
CA GLY A 87 0.36 -18.59 -4.03
C GLY A 87 0.50 -17.88 -2.67
N ILE A 88 0.30 -16.58 -2.62
CA ILE A 88 0.28 -15.82 -1.37
C ILE A 88 -1.17 -15.66 -0.88
N ASP A 89 -1.45 -16.19 0.30
CA ASP A 89 -2.74 -16.08 0.95
C ASP A 89 -2.89 -14.71 1.62
N TYR A 90 -4.00 -14.05 1.30
CA TYR A 90 -4.40 -12.81 1.95
C TYR A 90 -5.40 -13.07 3.06
N VAL A 91 -5.21 -12.41 4.21
CA VAL A 91 -6.13 -12.50 5.35
C VAL A 91 -6.74 -11.13 5.63
N PRO A 92 -8.08 -10.95 5.48
CA PRO A 92 -8.76 -9.72 5.87
C PRO A 92 -8.65 -9.49 7.38
N PHE A 93 -8.31 -8.28 7.82
CA PHE A 93 -8.13 -7.97 9.24
C PHE A 93 -9.36 -8.32 10.09
N ALA A 94 -10.56 -7.99 9.61
CA ALA A 94 -11.81 -8.27 10.32
C ALA A 94 -12.12 -9.77 10.49
N SER A 95 -11.50 -10.65 9.69
CA SER A 95 -11.73 -12.11 9.75
C SER A 95 -10.81 -12.85 10.71
N VAL A 96 -9.78 -12.17 11.23
CA VAL A 96 -8.73 -12.81 12.05
C VAL A 96 -9.28 -13.33 13.39
N SER A 97 -10.10 -12.51 14.07
CA SER A 97 -10.68 -12.84 15.37
C SER A 97 -11.93 -11.99 15.67
N GLU A 98 -12.71 -12.38 16.66
CA GLU A 98 -13.86 -11.57 17.13
C GLU A 98 -13.41 -10.19 17.68
N VAL A 99 -12.19 -10.09 18.20
CA VAL A 99 -11.61 -8.82 18.64
C VAL A 99 -11.35 -7.91 17.42
N CYS A 100 -10.66 -8.42 16.40
CA CYS A 100 -10.39 -7.68 15.17
C CYS A 100 -11.70 -7.23 14.50
N LYS A 101 -12.68 -8.12 14.40
CA LYS A 101 -14.00 -7.85 13.84
C LYS A 101 -14.71 -6.68 14.55
N LYS A 102 -14.64 -6.64 15.88
CA LYS A 102 -15.33 -5.63 16.72
C LYS A 102 -14.74 -4.22 16.54
N ILE A 103 -13.45 -4.09 16.28
CA ILE A 103 -12.77 -2.80 16.23
C ILE A 103 -12.44 -2.33 14.82
N SER A 104 -12.83 -3.09 13.78
CA SER A 104 -12.43 -2.82 12.39
C SER A 104 -13.40 -1.91 11.63
N VAL A 105 -12.81 -1.09 10.79
CA VAL A 105 -13.43 -0.41 9.64
C VAL A 105 -12.60 -0.80 8.42
N THR A 106 -13.10 -1.72 7.61
CA THR A 106 -12.40 -2.23 6.44
C THR A 106 -12.78 -1.44 5.20
N CYS A 107 -11.78 -0.90 4.49
CA CYS A 107 -11.96 -0.15 3.26
C CYS A 107 -11.49 -1.00 2.07
N ILE A 108 -12.38 -1.27 1.11
CA ILE A 108 -12.11 -2.01 -0.12
C ILE A 108 -12.61 -1.23 -1.33
N ALA A 109 -12.01 -1.46 -2.50
CA ALA A 109 -12.48 -0.86 -3.74
C ALA A 109 -12.04 -1.70 -4.96
N PRO A 110 -12.84 -1.75 -6.03
CA PRO A 110 -12.43 -2.38 -7.29
C PRO A 110 -11.41 -1.54 -8.07
N THR A 111 -11.15 -0.32 -7.61
CA THR A 111 -10.46 0.72 -8.36
C THR A 111 -9.00 0.40 -8.68
N LYS A 112 -8.29 -0.29 -7.79
CA LYS A 112 -6.90 -0.70 -8.02
C LYS A 112 -6.80 -2.02 -8.77
N THR A 113 -7.57 -2.98 -8.34
CA THR A 113 -7.60 -4.33 -8.90
C THR A 113 -8.05 -4.33 -10.36
N PHE A 114 -9.15 -3.64 -10.67
CA PHE A 114 -9.78 -3.64 -11.99
C PHE A 114 -9.54 -2.36 -12.79
N ASN A 115 -8.55 -1.55 -12.40
CA ASN A 115 -8.18 -0.30 -13.09
C ASN A 115 -9.37 0.67 -13.28
N MET A 116 -10.20 0.80 -12.24
CA MET A 116 -11.44 1.58 -12.27
C MET A 116 -11.37 2.86 -11.44
N ALA A 117 -10.16 3.40 -11.21
CA ALA A 117 -9.98 4.57 -10.34
C ALA A 117 -10.78 5.81 -10.77
N GLY A 118 -11.03 5.96 -12.07
CA GLY A 118 -11.86 7.05 -12.61
C GLY A 118 -13.33 7.03 -12.17
N LEU A 119 -13.84 5.89 -11.69
CA LEU A 119 -15.21 5.78 -11.16
C LEU A 119 -15.33 6.23 -9.70
N GLN A 120 -14.22 6.46 -9.02
CA GLN A 120 -14.17 7.06 -7.68
C GLN A 120 -15.13 6.39 -6.68
N THR A 121 -15.08 5.07 -6.56
CA THR A 121 -15.95 4.31 -5.67
C THR A 121 -15.16 3.40 -4.76
N ALA A 122 -15.67 3.22 -3.54
CA ALA A 122 -15.16 2.30 -2.53
C ALA A 122 -16.31 1.76 -1.68
N ALA A 123 -16.07 0.67 -0.97
CA ALA A 123 -16.98 0.12 0.02
C ALA A 123 -16.32 0.11 1.39
N ILE A 124 -17.10 0.37 2.43
CA ILE A 124 -16.66 0.34 3.82
C ILE A 124 -17.45 -0.75 4.55
N CYS A 125 -16.74 -1.78 5.02
CA CYS A 125 -17.32 -2.86 5.80
C CYS A 125 -17.05 -2.62 7.30
N VAL A 126 -18.11 -2.53 8.10
CA VAL A 126 -18.02 -2.29 9.55
C VAL A 126 -18.94 -3.27 10.27
N PRO A 127 -18.39 -4.37 10.84
CA PRO A 127 -19.22 -5.38 11.51
C PRO A 127 -19.90 -4.88 12.78
N ASP A 128 -19.20 -4.08 13.61
CA ASP A 128 -19.78 -3.51 14.84
C ASP A 128 -20.87 -2.48 14.52
N GLU A 129 -22.06 -2.66 15.10
CA GLU A 129 -23.25 -1.85 14.79
C GLU A 129 -23.06 -0.37 15.22
N ARG A 130 -22.46 -0.13 16.39
CA ARG A 130 -22.25 1.25 16.89
C ARG A 130 -21.24 1.99 16.05
N LEU A 131 -20.16 1.31 15.69
CA LEU A 131 -19.12 1.88 14.84
C LEU A 131 -19.66 2.13 13.43
N ARG A 132 -20.41 1.17 12.87
CA ARG A 132 -21.09 1.30 11.58
C ARG A 132 -22.01 2.51 11.52
N HIS A 133 -22.82 2.71 12.56
CA HIS A 133 -23.71 3.88 12.64
C HIS A 133 -22.93 5.20 12.63
N LYS A 134 -21.81 5.29 13.35
CA LYS A 134 -20.95 6.48 13.35
C LYS A 134 -20.33 6.76 11.98
N VAL A 135 -19.79 5.72 11.33
CA VAL A 135 -19.20 5.83 9.99
C VAL A 135 -20.27 6.23 8.98
N TRP A 136 -21.43 5.56 8.98
CA TRP A 136 -22.54 5.87 8.08
C TRP A 136 -23.00 7.33 8.24
N ARG A 137 -23.15 7.82 9.47
CA ARG A 137 -23.50 9.24 9.70
C ARG A 137 -22.44 10.20 9.17
N ALA A 138 -21.17 9.90 9.40
CA ALA A 138 -20.07 10.76 8.96
C ALA A 138 -20.03 10.90 7.43
N ILE A 139 -20.07 9.79 6.68
CA ILE A 139 -20.02 9.83 5.21
C ILE A 139 -21.26 10.51 4.61
N ASN A 140 -22.44 10.39 5.25
CA ASN A 140 -23.64 11.11 4.80
C ASN A 140 -23.58 12.60 5.16
N THR A 141 -23.03 12.96 6.31
CA THR A 141 -22.85 14.38 6.69
C THR A 141 -21.88 15.09 5.76
N ASP A 142 -20.82 14.40 5.34
CA ASP A 142 -19.82 14.95 4.42
C ASP A 142 -20.23 14.81 2.93
N GLU A 143 -21.44 14.30 2.66
CA GLU A 143 -22.02 14.12 1.31
C GLU A 143 -21.12 13.27 0.38
N VAL A 144 -20.43 12.27 0.93
CA VAL A 144 -19.55 11.36 0.17
C VAL A 144 -20.11 9.93 0.07
N ALA A 145 -21.35 9.72 0.49
CA ALA A 145 -22.01 8.41 0.47
C ALA A 145 -22.56 8.03 -0.92
N GLU A 146 -22.77 9.03 -1.80
CA GLU A 146 -23.37 8.82 -3.11
C GLU A 146 -22.31 8.39 -4.14
N PRO A 147 -22.35 7.14 -4.63
CA PRO A 147 -21.40 6.70 -5.65
C PRO A 147 -21.73 7.29 -7.02
N ASN A 148 -20.73 7.32 -7.90
CA ASN A 148 -20.96 7.62 -9.32
C ASN A 148 -21.99 6.65 -9.91
N VAL A 149 -22.88 7.14 -10.79
CA VAL A 149 -24.00 6.37 -11.35
C VAL A 149 -23.56 5.07 -12.06
N PHE A 150 -22.37 5.03 -12.66
CA PHE A 150 -21.84 3.84 -13.32
C PHE A 150 -21.03 2.94 -12.38
N ALA A 151 -20.70 3.41 -11.19
CA ALA A 151 -19.76 2.74 -10.29
C ALA A 151 -20.33 1.43 -9.73
N VAL A 152 -21.63 1.41 -9.40
CA VAL A 152 -22.26 0.24 -8.79
C VAL A 152 -22.29 -0.93 -9.75
N ASP A 153 -22.81 -0.73 -10.96
CA ASP A 153 -22.89 -1.79 -11.97
C ASP A 153 -21.50 -2.28 -12.39
N ALA A 154 -20.54 -1.34 -12.53
CA ALA A 154 -19.16 -1.68 -12.85
C ALA A 154 -18.49 -2.48 -11.72
N ALA A 155 -18.69 -2.12 -10.44
CA ALA A 155 -18.17 -2.85 -9.30
C ALA A 155 -18.79 -4.26 -9.20
N ILE A 156 -20.11 -4.39 -9.39
CA ILE A 156 -20.78 -5.69 -9.44
C ILE A 156 -20.18 -6.56 -10.54
N ALA A 157 -20.03 -6.02 -11.76
CA ALA A 157 -19.45 -6.76 -12.88
C ALA A 157 -18.00 -7.19 -12.59
N ALA A 158 -17.18 -6.30 -12.01
CA ALA A 158 -15.79 -6.57 -11.66
C ALA A 158 -15.70 -7.72 -10.66
N PHE A 159 -16.40 -7.65 -9.54
CA PHE A 159 -16.32 -8.66 -8.48
C PHE A 159 -17.06 -9.97 -8.80
N THR A 160 -18.03 -9.98 -9.73
CA THR A 160 -18.80 -11.19 -10.05
C THR A 160 -18.36 -11.88 -11.35
N LYS A 161 -17.67 -11.18 -12.24
CA LYS A 161 -17.30 -11.67 -13.57
C LYS A 161 -15.82 -11.46 -13.90
N GLY A 162 -15.05 -10.80 -13.01
CA GLY A 162 -13.66 -10.41 -13.28
C GLY A 162 -12.60 -11.43 -12.83
N GLU A 163 -12.98 -12.59 -12.28
CA GLU A 163 -12.06 -13.56 -11.67
C GLU A 163 -10.97 -14.03 -12.65
N GLU A 164 -11.36 -14.51 -13.83
CA GLU A 164 -10.39 -14.99 -14.83
C GLU A 164 -9.42 -13.89 -15.27
N TRP A 165 -9.93 -12.68 -15.49
CA TRP A 165 -9.11 -11.52 -15.83
C TRP A 165 -8.13 -11.17 -14.70
N LEU A 166 -8.59 -11.24 -13.45
CA LEU A 166 -7.78 -10.94 -12.28
C LEU A 166 -6.63 -11.94 -12.12
N GLU A 167 -6.88 -13.24 -12.28
CA GLU A 167 -5.84 -14.26 -12.18
C GLU A 167 -4.77 -14.10 -13.28
N GLN A 168 -5.18 -13.77 -14.50
CA GLN A 168 -4.25 -13.44 -15.58
C GLN A 168 -3.45 -12.16 -15.27
N LEU A 169 -4.08 -11.14 -14.69
CA LEU A 169 -3.41 -9.90 -14.29
C LEU A 169 -2.39 -10.16 -13.17
N ARG A 170 -2.75 -10.93 -12.14
CA ARG A 170 -1.85 -11.29 -11.03
C ARG A 170 -0.60 -12.00 -11.56
N ALA A 171 -0.77 -12.99 -12.42
CA ALA A 171 0.34 -13.70 -13.05
C ALA A 171 1.23 -12.75 -13.87
N TYR A 172 0.63 -11.85 -14.64
CA TYR A 172 1.35 -10.87 -15.47
C TYR A 172 2.14 -9.86 -14.64
N ILE A 173 1.53 -9.32 -13.57
CA ILE A 173 2.21 -8.40 -12.64
C ILE A 173 3.37 -9.12 -11.95
N TYR A 174 3.17 -10.34 -11.49
CA TYR A 174 4.20 -11.13 -10.85
C TYR A 174 5.41 -11.36 -11.78
N GLU A 175 5.16 -11.72 -13.05
CA GLU A 175 6.21 -11.84 -14.05
C GLU A 175 6.96 -10.51 -14.27
N ASN A 176 6.24 -9.38 -14.33
CA ASN A 176 6.85 -8.05 -14.44
C ASN A 176 7.72 -7.71 -13.21
N LYS A 177 7.31 -8.10 -12.00
CA LYS A 177 8.13 -7.95 -10.78
C LYS A 177 9.41 -8.76 -10.87
N GLN A 178 9.34 -10.01 -11.31
CA GLN A 178 10.50 -10.87 -11.49
C GLN A 178 11.48 -10.33 -12.54
N ILE A 179 10.96 -9.84 -13.67
CA ILE A 179 11.78 -9.17 -14.71
C ILE A 179 12.48 -7.96 -14.12
N THR A 180 11.76 -7.14 -13.33
CA THR A 180 12.30 -5.94 -12.70
C THR A 180 13.42 -6.27 -11.73
N GLU A 181 13.19 -7.23 -10.83
CA GLU A 181 14.18 -7.66 -9.84
C GLU A 181 15.45 -8.19 -10.50
N LYS A 182 15.28 -9.08 -11.48
CA LYS A 182 16.41 -9.63 -12.24
C LYS A 182 17.19 -8.54 -12.98
N PHE A 183 16.47 -7.62 -13.65
CA PHE A 183 17.12 -6.54 -14.40
C PHE A 183 17.92 -5.64 -13.48
N ILE A 184 17.37 -5.23 -12.33
CA ILE A 184 18.03 -4.38 -11.34
C ILE A 184 19.30 -5.08 -10.83
N LYS A 185 19.17 -6.33 -10.40
CA LYS A 185 20.29 -7.12 -9.88
C LYS A 185 21.45 -7.25 -10.89
N ASP A 186 21.13 -7.46 -12.16
CA ASP A 186 22.13 -7.71 -13.20
C ASP A 186 22.74 -6.42 -13.77
N ASN A 187 22.04 -5.27 -13.70
CA ASN A 187 22.39 -4.08 -14.49
C ASN A 187 22.53 -2.78 -13.68
N ILE A 188 22.09 -2.73 -12.42
CA ILE A 188 22.07 -1.49 -11.63
C ILE A 188 22.72 -1.72 -10.26
N PRO A 189 24.06 -1.69 -10.17
CA PRO A 189 24.76 -1.87 -8.91
C PRO A 189 24.39 -0.77 -7.90
N GLY A 190 24.22 -1.16 -6.64
CA GLY A 190 23.82 -0.27 -5.54
C GLY A 190 22.32 0.00 -5.47
N VAL A 191 21.50 -0.72 -6.25
CA VAL A 191 20.04 -0.71 -6.13
C VAL A 191 19.55 -2.13 -5.88
N SER A 192 18.60 -2.27 -4.95
CA SER A 192 17.91 -3.53 -4.71
C SER A 192 16.41 -3.34 -4.65
N MET A 193 15.65 -4.40 -4.92
CA MET A 193 14.20 -4.40 -4.76
C MET A 193 13.84 -4.95 -3.38
N VAL A 194 12.99 -4.24 -2.65
CA VAL A 194 12.44 -4.70 -1.37
C VAL A 194 11.55 -5.91 -1.61
N GLU A 195 11.63 -6.91 -0.74
CA GLU A 195 10.78 -8.10 -0.79
C GLU A 195 9.30 -7.70 -0.72
N SER A 196 8.52 -8.14 -1.70
CA SER A 196 7.13 -7.74 -1.87
C SER A 196 6.29 -8.92 -2.34
N HIS A 197 5.15 -9.13 -1.70
CA HIS A 197 4.22 -10.22 -2.00
C HIS A 197 2.85 -9.73 -2.49
N ALA A 198 2.70 -8.43 -2.69
CA ALA A 198 1.46 -7.84 -3.20
C ALA A 198 1.72 -6.55 -3.98
N THR A 199 0.67 -6.05 -4.57
CA THR A 199 0.61 -4.84 -5.38
C THR A 199 1.38 -4.94 -6.71
N TYR A 200 1.21 -3.94 -7.55
CA TYR A 200 1.98 -3.73 -8.78
C TYR A 200 3.06 -2.66 -8.60
N LEU A 201 3.45 -2.41 -7.35
CA LEU A 201 4.41 -1.38 -6.99
C LEU A 201 5.69 -2.05 -6.48
N CYS A 202 6.83 -1.72 -7.09
CA CYS A 202 8.12 -2.14 -6.62
C CYS A 202 8.75 -1.00 -5.82
N TRP A 203 9.24 -1.32 -4.62
CA TRP A 203 9.94 -0.41 -3.74
C TRP A 203 11.43 -0.67 -3.88
N LEU A 204 12.17 0.32 -4.36
CA LEU A 204 13.56 0.19 -4.72
C LEU A 204 14.43 0.88 -3.67
N ASP A 205 15.29 0.12 -3.02
CA ASP A 205 16.32 0.62 -2.12
C ASP A 205 17.45 1.23 -2.94
N VAL A 206 17.69 2.50 -2.76
CA VAL A 206 18.74 3.31 -3.42
C VAL A 206 19.70 3.93 -2.40
N SER A 207 19.77 3.37 -1.18
CA SER A 207 20.58 3.89 -0.08
C SER A 207 22.07 3.98 -0.40
N ASP A 208 22.60 3.08 -1.23
CA ASP A 208 23.98 3.12 -1.70
C ASP A 208 24.21 4.21 -2.77
N ILE A 209 23.14 4.79 -3.33
CA ILE A 209 23.21 5.82 -4.37
C ILE A 209 23.04 7.22 -3.77
N THR A 210 22.03 7.39 -2.89
CA THR A 210 21.67 8.70 -2.34
C THR A 210 20.87 8.57 -1.03
N ASP A 211 20.90 9.63 -0.23
CA ASP A 211 20.01 9.88 0.89
C ASP A 211 18.90 10.90 0.57
N ASN A 212 18.70 11.19 -0.73
CA ASN A 212 17.71 12.16 -1.22
C ASN A 212 16.97 11.63 -2.45
N SER A 213 15.95 10.82 -2.20
CA SER A 213 15.14 10.18 -3.26
C SER A 213 14.40 11.21 -4.12
N THR A 214 14.06 12.38 -3.58
CA THR A 214 13.41 13.46 -4.34
C THR A 214 14.34 14.02 -5.40
N ARG A 215 15.61 14.28 -5.05
CA ARG A 215 16.64 14.74 -6.00
C ARG A 215 16.89 13.69 -7.08
N LEU A 216 17.03 12.42 -6.69
CA LEU A 216 17.26 11.32 -7.63
C LEU A 216 16.08 11.13 -8.60
N ALA A 217 14.84 11.10 -8.10
CA ALA A 217 13.65 10.98 -8.94
C ALA A 217 13.52 12.13 -9.95
N ALA A 218 13.77 13.37 -9.51
CA ALA A 218 13.75 14.54 -10.37
C ALA A 218 14.85 14.49 -11.45
N TYR A 219 16.05 14.04 -11.08
CA TYR A 219 17.17 13.87 -12.01
C TYR A 219 16.86 12.82 -13.09
N ILE A 220 16.39 11.64 -12.68
CA ILE A 220 15.99 10.57 -13.61
C ILE A 220 14.92 11.08 -14.57
N ARG A 221 13.87 11.74 -14.06
CA ARG A 221 12.82 12.30 -14.90
C ARG A 221 13.34 13.30 -15.91
N LYS A 222 14.22 14.20 -15.49
CA LYS A 222 14.79 15.24 -16.37
C LYS A 222 15.64 14.66 -17.49
N ASN A 223 16.46 13.66 -17.19
CA ASN A 223 17.48 13.16 -18.11
C ASN A 223 17.01 11.98 -18.97
N THR A 224 16.00 11.22 -18.50
CA THR A 224 15.53 10.01 -19.19
C THR A 224 14.04 10.03 -19.53
N GLY A 225 13.28 10.97 -18.95
CA GLY A 225 11.82 11.01 -19.08
C GLY A 225 11.06 10.01 -18.23
N LEU A 226 11.76 9.13 -17.46
CA LEU A 226 11.09 8.17 -16.58
C LEU A 226 10.54 8.87 -15.33
N PHE A 227 9.25 8.67 -15.04
CA PHE A 227 8.63 9.16 -13.82
C PHE A 227 8.61 8.06 -12.75
N LEU A 228 9.17 8.39 -11.58
CA LEU A 228 9.17 7.57 -10.36
C LEU A 228 8.63 8.39 -9.20
N SER A 229 7.98 7.71 -8.23
CA SER A 229 7.63 8.38 -6.98
C SER A 229 8.83 8.39 -6.04
N ALA A 230 9.22 9.56 -5.56
CA ALA A 230 10.21 9.68 -4.50
C ALA A 230 9.65 9.11 -3.18
N GLY A 231 10.47 8.38 -2.45
CA GLY A 231 10.06 7.70 -1.24
C GLY A 231 9.84 8.62 -0.04
N GLU A 232 10.44 9.81 -0.01
CA GLU A 232 10.24 10.81 1.04
C GLU A 232 8.75 11.10 1.32
N GLY A 233 7.90 11.08 0.29
CA GLY A 233 6.47 11.29 0.43
C GLY A 233 5.73 10.24 1.27
N PHE A 234 6.38 9.10 1.55
CA PHE A 234 5.81 8.01 2.36
C PHE A 234 6.26 8.05 3.84
N GLY A 235 7.14 8.97 4.20
CA GLY A 235 7.67 9.10 5.56
C GLY A 235 8.75 8.07 5.90
N GLY A 236 9.08 7.98 7.18
CA GLY A 236 10.08 7.03 7.67
C GLY A 236 11.45 7.20 7.02
N ASP A 237 12.00 6.09 6.55
CA ASP A 237 13.27 5.99 5.83
C ASP A 237 13.14 6.23 4.31
N GLY A 238 11.98 6.70 3.86
CA GLY A 238 11.63 6.87 2.44
C GLY A 238 12.63 7.69 1.60
N LYS A 239 13.47 8.52 2.22
CA LYS A 239 14.54 9.26 1.53
C LYS A 239 15.54 8.35 0.80
N HIS A 240 15.60 7.08 1.16
CA HIS A 240 16.47 6.07 0.58
C HIS A 240 15.78 5.20 -0.47
N PHE A 241 14.54 5.52 -0.84
CA PHE A 241 13.74 4.65 -1.68
C PHE A 241 13.09 5.37 -2.86
N LEU A 242 12.84 4.60 -3.93
CA LEU A 242 12.02 5.01 -5.07
C LEU A 242 10.89 4.00 -5.27
N ARG A 243 9.70 4.45 -5.70
CA ARG A 243 8.61 3.57 -6.07
C ARG A 243 8.41 3.52 -7.57
N LEU A 244 8.50 2.32 -8.13
CA LEU A 244 8.25 2.01 -9.53
C LEU A 244 6.92 1.28 -9.68
N ASN A 245 6.08 1.69 -10.64
CA ASN A 245 4.86 1.00 -11.02
C ASN A 245 5.15 0.06 -12.21
N VAL A 246 4.84 -1.23 -12.05
CA VAL A 246 5.08 -2.27 -13.06
C VAL A 246 3.79 -2.77 -13.74
N ALA A 247 2.63 -2.13 -13.48
CA ALA A 247 1.37 -2.45 -14.14
C ALA A 247 1.33 -1.83 -15.56
N CYS A 248 2.18 -2.34 -16.44
CA CYS A 248 2.28 -1.89 -17.82
C CYS A 248 2.70 -3.04 -18.75
N PRO A 249 2.56 -2.89 -20.08
CA PRO A 249 3.07 -3.87 -21.04
C PRO A 249 4.58 -4.09 -20.87
N LYS A 250 5.06 -5.32 -21.13
CA LYS A 250 6.50 -5.68 -20.99
C LYS A 250 7.43 -4.78 -21.80
N THR A 251 7.01 -4.35 -22.97
CA THR A 251 7.78 -3.40 -23.79
C THR A 251 7.99 -2.06 -23.11
N THR A 252 6.94 -1.54 -22.46
CA THR A 252 7.01 -0.30 -21.66
C THR A 252 7.86 -0.51 -20.40
N LEU A 253 7.73 -1.67 -19.76
CA LEU A 253 8.54 -2.02 -18.58
C LEU A 253 10.03 -2.03 -18.94
N MET A 254 10.40 -2.72 -20.02
CA MET A 254 11.81 -2.81 -20.44
C MET A 254 12.40 -1.45 -20.81
N ASP A 255 11.66 -0.60 -21.55
CA ASP A 255 12.07 0.77 -21.82
C ASP A 255 12.26 1.58 -20.53
N GLY A 256 11.32 1.43 -19.58
CA GLY A 256 11.40 2.06 -18.25
C GLY A 256 12.61 1.61 -17.44
N LEU A 257 12.94 0.32 -17.46
CA LEU A 257 14.11 -0.22 -16.74
C LEU A 257 15.44 0.25 -17.35
N GLU A 258 15.53 0.34 -18.68
CA GLU A 258 16.70 0.91 -19.35
C GLU A 258 16.89 2.41 -19.00
N ARG A 259 15.79 3.17 -18.95
CA ARG A 259 15.81 4.57 -18.53
C ARG A 259 16.22 4.70 -17.06
N LEU A 260 15.73 3.82 -16.19
CA LEU A 260 16.12 3.75 -14.78
C LEU A 260 17.63 3.53 -14.66
N ARG A 261 18.16 2.50 -15.35
CA ARG A 261 19.58 2.20 -15.38
C ARG A 261 20.41 3.42 -15.81
N ASN A 262 20.05 4.01 -16.95
CA ASN A 262 20.79 5.16 -17.51
C ASN A 262 20.74 6.36 -16.56
N GLY A 263 19.58 6.61 -15.93
CA GLY A 263 19.44 7.70 -14.98
C GLY A 263 20.26 7.50 -13.70
N ILE A 264 20.31 6.28 -13.16
CA ILE A 264 21.11 5.98 -11.95
C ILE A 264 22.60 6.00 -12.24
N LEU A 265 23.05 5.36 -13.33
CA LEU A 265 24.47 5.32 -13.69
C LEU A 265 25.08 6.69 -14.04
N SER A 266 24.24 7.63 -14.49
CA SER A 266 24.67 9.00 -14.80
C SER A 266 24.44 10.00 -13.66
N PHE A 267 23.90 9.57 -12.53
CA PHE A 267 23.66 10.44 -11.38
C PHE A 267 24.97 10.73 -10.62
N ASP A 268 25.35 12.01 -10.57
CA ASP A 268 26.46 12.47 -9.75
C ASP A 268 26.05 12.45 -8.27
N ARG A 269 26.75 11.67 -7.46
CA ARG A 269 26.51 11.44 -6.01
C ARG A 269 26.73 12.69 -5.18
#